data_51cfba54acf0d11999406e253d3bf072
#
_entry.id   51cfba54acf0d11999406e253d3bf072
#
_cell.length_a   1.000
_cell.length_b   1.000
_cell.length_c   1.000
_cell.angle_alpha   90.00
_cell.angle_beta   90.00
_cell.angle_gamma   90.00
#
_symmetry.space_group_name_H-M   'P 1'
#
loop_
_entity.id
_entity.type
_entity.pdbx_description
1 polymer ?
#
loop_
_entity_poly.entity_id
_entity_poly.type
_entity_poly.pdbx_seq_one_letter_code
_entity_poly.pdbx_strand_id
1 'polypeptide(L)'
;GRDRRQRQMCIRDRWKMGTKNLIDSASLMNKALEIIEAKWLFDLKSEQIDVIIHPQSIIHSMVETKDNSILSVMSEPDMKICIAYGLGFPRKIKSLSKPLSLIENNLLEFINIDQIDFPSIKFARDALTSGGLMPAVLNAANEIAVEKFINNEIKFDLIFDTIKHVMEKFDKENFKIDPSLEQILEANEKARLLSLNYICLLYTSDAADDLF
;
A
#
# COMPACT_ATOMS: atom_id res chain seq x y z
N GLY A 1 2.17 21.03 -6.47
CA GLY A 1 1.61 19.84 -5.83
C GLY A 1 0.92 18.88 -6.79
N ARG A 2 -0.02 19.36 -7.62
CA ARG A 2 -0.74 18.54 -8.63
C ARG A 2 0.18 17.84 -9.63
N ASP A 3 1.22 18.53 -10.07
CA ASP A 3 2.13 18.05 -11.12
C ASP A 3 3.00 16.87 -10.66
N ARG A 4 3.36 16.83 -9.36
CA ARG A 4 4.18 15.76 -8.80
C ARG A 4 3.39 14.44 -8.65
N ARG A 5 2.14 14.49 -8.16
CA ARG A 5 1.25 13.32 -8.02
C ARG A 5 0.83 12.76 -9.37
N GLN A 6 0.56 13.64 -10.34
CA GLN A 6 0.21 13.29 -11.72
C GLN A 6 1.40 12.63 -12.44
N ARG A 7 2.64 13.11 -12.24
CA ARG A 7 3.86 12.47 -12.77
C ARG A 7 4.12 11.10 -12.15
N GLN A 8 3.82 10.91 -10.87
CA GLN A 8 3.96 9.60 -10.21
C GLN A 8 2.96 8.58 -10.73
N MET A 9 1.73 8.96 -11.03
CA MET A 9 0.76 8.12 -11.73
C MET A 9 1.28 7.72 -13.12
N CYS A 10 1.84 8.64 -13.90
CA CYS A 10 2.40 8.37 -15.22
C CYS A 10 3.64 7.45 -15.20
N ILE A 11 4.48 7.52 -14.15
CA ILE A 11 5.68 6.67 -14.03
C ILE A 11 5.32 5.20 -13.76
N ARG A 12 4.15 4.92 -13.17
CA ARG A 12 3.71 3.57 -12.79
C ARG A 12 2.89 2.83 -13.85
N ASP A 13 2.54 3.45 -14.96
CA ASP A 13 1.90 2.80 -16.11
C ASP A 13 2.75 1.69 -16.78
N ARG A 14 3.98 1.44 -16.28
CA ARG A 14 4.84 0.35 -16.77
C ARG A 14 4.31 -1.04 -16.44
N TRP A 15 3.49 -1.15 -15.38
CA TRP A 15 2.85 -2.40 -14.99
C TRP A 15 1.39 -2.40 -15.43
N LYS A 16 1.00 -3.39 -16.23
CA LYS A 16 -0.42 -3.62 -16.54
C LYS A 16 -1.07 -4.29 -15.31
N MET A 17 -1.60 -3.48 -14.42
CA MET A 17 -2.30 -3.89 -13.20
C MET A 17 -3.77 -3.47 -13.26
N GLY A 18 -4.63 -4.11 -12.45
CA GLY A 18 -6.01 -3.65 -12.26
C GLY A 18 -6.08 -2.23 -11.68
N THR A 19 -7.20 -1.53 -11.94
CA THR A 19 -7.37 -0.11 -11.57
C THR A 19 -7.12 0.15 -10.08
N LYS A 20 -7.60 -0.74 -9.18
CA LYS A 20 -7.34 -0.63 -7.74
C LYS A 20 -5.84 -0.62 -7.44
N ASN A 21 -5.09 -1.59 -7.98
CA ASN A 21 -3.65 -1.69 -7.74
C ASN A 21 -2.88 -0.49 -8.28
N LEU A 22 -3.36 0.14 -9.35
CA LEU A 22 -2.78 1.36 -9.88
C LEU A 22 -2.95 2.52 -8.87
N ILE A 23 -4.13 2.68 -8.28
CA ILE A 23 -4.39 3.71 -7.27
C ILE A 23 -3.60 3.43 -5.99
N ASP A 24 -3.60 2.18 -5.50
CA ASP A 24 -2.83 1.78 -4.31
C ASP A 24 -1.32 1.97 -4.53
N SER A 25 -0.84 1.83 -5.76
CA SER A 25 0.54 2.14 -6.12
C SER A 25 0.82 3.65 -6.15
N ALA A 26 -0.10 4.44 -6.69
CA ALA A 26 0.03 5.90 -6.76
C ALA A 26 -0.02 6.56 -5.38
N SER A 27 -0.82 6.01 -4.46
CA SER A 27 -0.93 6.44 -3.06
C SER A 27 0.14 5.85 -2.14
N LEU A 28 1.00 4.95 -2.61
CA LEU A 28 1.89 4.09 -1.83
C LEU A 28 1.17 3.15 -0.83
N MET A 29 -0.14 2.98 -0.95
CA MET A 29 -0.87 2.06 -0.09
C MET A 29 -0.44 0.61 -0.32
N ASN A 30 -0.08 0.21 -1.54
CA ASN A 30 0.52 -1.11 -1.78
C ASN A 30 1.75 -1.33 -0.90
N LYS A 31 2.64 -0.33 -0.78
CA LYS A 31 3.83 -0.45 0.07
C LYS A 31 3.49 -0.43 1.56
N ALA A 32 2.46 0.31 1.94
CA ALA A 32 1.92 0.29 3.30
C ALA A 32 1.44 -1.11 3.70
N LEU A 33 0.68 -1.77 2.84
CA LEU A 33 0.21 -3.14 3.06
C LEU A 33 1.37 -4.15 3.05
N GLU A 34 2.34 -3.99 2.14
CA GLU A 34 3.55 -4.83 2.10
C GLU A 34 4.41 -4.73 3.38
N ILE A 35 4.44 -3.57 4.07
CA ILE A 35 5.08 -3.46 5.39
C ILE A 35 4.37 -4.38 6.40
N ILE A 36 3.03 -4.38 6.40
CA ILE A 36 2.24 -5.22 7.27
C ILE A 36 2.46 -6.69 6.95
N GLU A 37 2.44 -7.06 5.67
CA GLU A 37 2.69 -8.41 5.19
C GLU A 37 4.10 -8.89 5.58
N ALA A 38 5.13 -8.08 5.34
CA ALA A 38 6.51 -8.44 5.66
C ALA A 38 6.71 -8.68 7.15
N LYS A 39 6.07 -7.87 8.02
CA LYS A 39 6.11 -8.10 9.46
C LYS A 39 5.59 -9.48 9.82
N TRP A 40 4.43 -9.87 9.28
CA TRP A 40 3.79 -11.14 9.62
C TRP A 40 4.45 -12.35 8.95
N LEU A 41 4.90 -12.21 7.70
CA LEU A 41 5.52 -13.33 6.97
C LEU A 41 6.94 -13.66 7.46
N PHE A 42 7.67 -12.66 7.94
CA PHE A 42 9.07 -12.82 8.32
C PHE A 42 9.35 -12.58 9.81
N ASP A 43 8.29 -12.35 10.60
CA ASP A 43 8.39 -12.03 12.04
C ASP A 43 9.34 -10.85 12.33
N LEU A 44 9.25 -9.80 11.51
CA LEU A 44 10.08 -8.62 11.63
C LEU A 44 9.41 -7.58 12.55
N LYS A 45 10.23 -6.73 13.15
CA LYS A 45 9.75 -5.51 13.79
C LYS A 45 9.50 -4.44 12.75
N SER A 46 8.57 -3.51 13.00
CA SER A 46 8.24 -2.42 12.08
C SER A 46 9.47 -1.58 11.71
N GLU A 47 10.39 -1.38 12.65
CA GLU A 47 11.63 -0.61 12.48
C GLU A 47 12.70 -1.32 11.62
N GLN A 48 12.51 -2.61 11.35
CA GLN A 48 13.40 -3.41 10.49
C GLN A 48 12.95 -3.39 9.02
N ILE A 49 11.83 -2.71 8.72
CA ILE A 49 11.24 -2.69 7.38
C ILE A 49 11.30 -1.25 6.86
N ASP A 50 12.17 -1.01 5.90
CA ASP A 50 12.28 0.28 5.23
C ASP A 50 11.68 0.24 3.84
N VAL A 51 11.25 1.42 3.37
CA VAL A 51 10.69 1.62 2.04
C VAL A 51 11.45 2.72 1.34
N ILE A 52 11.89 2.43 0.14
CA ILE A 52 12.53 3.41 -0.74
C ILE A 52 11.82 3.46 -2.10
N ILE A 53 11.86 4.59 -2.75
CA ILE A 53 11.33 4.75 -4.10
C ILE A 53 12.45 4.44 -5.09
N HIS A 54 12.21 3.50 -5.99
CA HIS A 54 13.10 3.14 -7.08
C HIS A 54 12.39 3.34 -8.43
N PRO A 55 12.62 4.48 -9.13
CA PRO A 55 11.87 4.84 -10.33
C PRO A 55 11.96 3.83 -11.45
N GLN A 56 13.10 3.16 -11.59
CA GLN A 56 13.31 2.16 -12.65
C GLN A 56 12.55 0.86 -12.39
N SER A 57 12.14 0.60 -11.15
CA SER A 57 11.40 -0.61 -10.74
C SER A 57 12.11 -1.93 -11.12
N ILE A 58 13.43 -1.94 -11.16
CA ILE A 58 14.26 -3.11 -11.46
C ILE A 58 14.56 -3.89 -10.19
N ILE A 59 14.81 -3.20 -9.08
CA ILE A 59 15.00 -3.80 -7.77
C ILE A 59 13.64 -3.94 -7.10
N HIS A 60 13.29 -5.16 -6.71
CA HIS A 60 11.99 -5.48 -6.14
C HIS A 60 12.02 -5.67 -4.63
N SER A 61 13.15 -6.16 -4.10
CA SER A 61 13.40 -6.29 -2.67
C SER A 61 14.88 -6.25 -2.36
N MET A 62 15.20 -5.80 -1.16
CA MET A 62 16.55 -5.81 -0.61
C MET A 62 16.53 -6.32 0.83
N VAL A 63 17.57 -7.04 1.22
CA VAL A 63 17.78 -7.50 2.59
C VAL A 63 19.17 -7.07 3.02
N GLU A 64 19.26 -6.26 4.06
CA GLU A 64 20.49 -5.94 4.73
C GLU A 64 20.83 -7.05 5.72
N THR A 65 22.05 -7.56 5.64
CA THR A 65 22.57 -8.62 6.51
C THR A 65 23.37 -8.02 7.66
N LYS A 66 23.66 -8.84 8.68
CA LYS A 66 24.37 -8.38 9.90
C LYS A 66 25.78 -7.84 9.66
N ASP A 67 26.38 -8.14 8.50
CA ASP A 67 27.68 -7.62 8.08
C ASP A 67 27.56 -6.35 7.22
N ASN A 68 26.36 -5.74 7.18
CA ASN A 68 26.02 -4.57 6.37
C ASN A 68 26.06 -4.80 4.85
N SER A 69 26.09 -6.06 4.41
CA SER A 69 25.92 -6.36 2.98
C SER A 69 24.45 -6.30 2.59
N ILE A 70 24.17 -5.84 1.37
CA ILE A 70 22.79 -5.78 0.83
C ILE A 70 22.63 -6.85 -0.25
N LEU A 71 21.69 -7.75 -0.03
CA LEU A 71 21.25 -8.72 -1.03
C LEU A 71 20.00 -8.18 -1.72
N SER A 72 19.97 -8.14 -3.03
CA SER A 72 18.84 -7.64 -3.80
C SER A 72 18.30 -8.65 -4.81
N VAL A 73 16.99 -8.62 -5.01
CA VAL A 73 16.30 -9.33 -6.09
C VAL A 73 16.03 -8.33 -7.21
N MET A 74 16.64 -8.58 -8.37
CA MET A 74 16.56 -7.71 -9.54
C MET A 74 16.01 -8.47 -10.74
N SER A 75 15.09 -7.86 -11.47
CA SER A 75 14.54 -8.40 -12.73
C SER A 75 13.83 -7.32 -13.53
N GLU A 76 13.46 -7.63 -14.77
CA GLU A 76 12.49 -6.82 -15.48
C GLU A 76 11.16 -6.76 -14.67
N PRO A 77 10.42 -5.64 -14.73
CA PRO A 77 9.14 -5.49 -14.03
C PRO A 77 8.03 -6.31 -14.71
N ASP A 78 8.03 -7.63 -14.49
CA ASP A 78 7.09 -8.58 -15.08
C ASP A 78 6.57 -9.58 -14.03
N MET A 79 5.27 -9.54 -13.75
CA MET A 79 4.61 -10.44 -12.80
C MET A 79 4.75 -11.93 -13.13
N LYS A 80 5.04 -12.27 -14.40
CA LYS A 80 5.29 -13.67 -14.79
C LYS A 80 6.44 -14.30 -14.00
N ILE A 81 7.43 -13.50 -13.56
CA ILE A 81 8.55 -13.99 -12.76
C ILE A 81 8.08 -14.49 -11.40
N CYS A 82 7.27 -13.69 -10.70
CA CYS A 82 6.74 -14.06 -9.39
C CYS A 82 5.75 -15.23 -9.49
N ILE A 83 4.89 -15.23 -10.51
CA ILE A 83 3.92 -16.32 -10.76
C ILE A 83 4.68 -17.61 -11.07
N ALA A 84 5.68 -17.57 -11.93
CA ALA A 84 6.50 -18.72 -12.28
C ALA A 84 7.25 -19.28 -11.06
N TYR A 85 7.72 -18.42 -10.17
CA TYR A 85 8.34 -18.84 -8.91
C TYR A 85 7.34 -19.55 -8.00
N GLY A 86 6.15 -18.96 -7.81
CA GLY A 86 5.11 -19.56 -6.97
C GLY A 86 4.64 -20.92 -7.48
N LEU A 87 4.49 -21.08 -8.81
CA LEU A 87 4.10 -22.35 -9.42
C LEU A 87 5.21 -23.41 -9.41
N GLY A 88 6.45 -22.97 -9.48
CA GLY A 88 7.62 -23.86 -9.57
C GLY A 88 8.26 -24.21 -8.23
N PHE A 89 7.88 -23.52 -7.14
CA PHE A 89 8.53 -23.66 -5.83
C PHE A 89 8.69 -25.12 -5.40
N PRO A 90 9.84 -25.53 -4.85
CA PRO A 90 11.05 -24.73 -4.57
C PRO A 90 11.99 -24.60 -5.80
N ARG A 91 11.63 -25.12 -6.95
CA ARG A 91 12.46 -25.08 -8.16
C ARG A 91 12.19 -23.81 -8.95
N LYS A 92 13.26 -23.15 -9.41
CA LYS A 92 13.11 -22.05 -10.37
C LYS A 92 12.86 -22.63 -11.75
N ILE A 93 11.68 -22.33 -12.33
CA ILE A 93 11.35 -22.72 -13.70
C ILE A 93 11.78 -21.62 -14.67
N LYS A 94 11.96 -21.97 -15.96
CA LYS A 94 12.35 -21.00 -16.99
C LYS A 94 11.27 -19.92 -17.11
N SER A 95 11.68 -18.67 -16.90
CA SER A 95 10.79 -17.53 -17.08
C SER A 95 10.53 -17.25 -18.56
N LEU A 96 9.33 -16.77 -18.88
CA LEU A 96 8.96 -16.22 -20.19
C LEU A 96 9.27 -14.71 -20.31
N SER A 97 9.73 -14.09 -19.23
CA SER A 97 10.14 -12.69 -19.20
C SER A 97 11.51 -12.50 -19.84
N LYS A 98 11.75 -11.30 -20.36
CA LYS A 98 13.06 -10.93 -20.90
C LYS A 98 14.12 -10.94 -19.77
N PRO A 99 15.35 -11.37 -20.04
CA PRO A 99 16.42 -11.21 -19.08
C PRO A 99 16.73 -9.72 -18.86
N LEU A 100 17.01 -9.33 -17.63
CA LEU A 100 17.45 -7.97 -17.29
C LEU A 100 18.88 -7.76 -17.82
N SER A 101 19.09 -6.66 -18.54
CA SER A 101 20.41 -6.18 -18.96
C SER A 101 20.84 -5.01 -18.08
N LEU A 102 21.84 -5.22 -17.22
CA LEU A 102 22.41 -4.15 -16.40
C LEU A 102 23.25 -3.15 -17.21
N ILE A 103 23.68 -3.52 -18.42
CA ILE A 103 24.40 -2.62 -19.31
C ILE A 103 23.44 -1.58 -19.91
N GLU A 104 22.24 -2.01 -20.28
CA GLU A 104 21.19 -1.11 -20.79
C GLU A 104 20.56 -0.29 -19.67
N ASN A 105 20.45 -0.86 -18.47
CA ASN A 105 19.90 -0.24 -17.28
C ASN A 105 21.03 0.16 -16.32
N ASN A 106 21.91 1.04 -16.77
CA ASN A 106 23.15 1.42 -16.07
C ASN A 106 22.97 2.46 -14.95
N LEU A 107 21.75 2.95 -14.74
CA LEU A 107 21.40 3.91 -13.69
C LEU A 107 20.33 3.33 -12.78
N LEU A 108 20.63 3.24 -11.49
CA LEU A 108 19.70 2.84 -10.44
C LEU A 108 19.57 4.00 -9.44
N GLU A 109 18.41 4.60 -9.39
CA GLU A 109 18.11 5.73 -8.51
C GLU A 109 17.34 5.26 -7.29
N PHE A 110 17.67 5.83 -6.14
CA PHE A 110 16.98 5.60 -4.88
C PHE A 110 16.56 6.94 -4.28
N ILE A 111 15.29 7.07 -3.99
CA ILE A 111 14.71 8.31 -3.46
C ILE A 111 14.10 7.99 -2.10
N ASN A 112 14.45 8.81 -1.11
CA ASN A 112 13.86 8.69 0.21
C ASN A 112 12.37 9.07 0.17
N ILE A 113 11.54 8.38 0.94
CA ILE A 113 10.12 8.69 1.06
C ILE A 113 9.94 9.91 1.95
N ASP A 114 9.30 10.93 1.42
CA ASP A 114 8.77 12.03 2.21
C ASP A 114 7.43 11.59 2.82
N GLN A 115 7.42 11.39 4.13
CA GLN A 115 6.22 10.94 4.86
C GLN A 115 5.08 11.97 4.84
N ILE A 116 5.38 13.24 4.56
CA ILE A 116 4.38 14.30 4.43
C ILE A 116 3.59 14.11 3.12
N ASP A 117 4.28 13.72 2.06
CA ASP A 117 3.67 13.48 0.74
C ASP A 117 2.98 12.11 0.64
N PHE A 118 3.33 11.16 1.53
CA PHE A 118 2.83 9.78 1.47
C PHE A 118 2.40 9.26 2.86
N PRO A 119 1.22 9.67 3.35
CA PRO A 119 0.75 9.29 4.70
C PRO A 119 0.51 7.79 4.85
N SER A 120 0.39 7.04 3.75
CA SER A 120 0.11 5.60 3.75
C SER A 120 1.13 4.78 4.54
N ILE A 121 2.42 5.12 4.43
CA ILE A 121 3.48 4.44 5.18
C ILE A 121 3.30 4.66 6.69
N LYS A 122 2.95 5.89 7.08
CA LYS A 122 2.63 6.20 8.47
C LYS A 122 1.41 5.42 8.96
N PHE A 123 0.35 5.33 8.16
CA PHE A 123 -0.84 4.53 8.51
C PHE A 123 -0.50 3.06 8.76
N ALA A 124 0.36 2.46 7.93
CA ALA A 124 0.80 1.07 8.16
C ALA A 124 1.56 0.92 9.48
N ARG A 125 2.48 1.84 9.77
CA ARG A 125 3.24 1.81 11.03
C ARG A 125 2.35 2.05 12.25
N ASP A 126 1.41 2.98 12.17
CA ASP A 126 0.42 3.24 13.20
C ASP A 126 -0.50 2.01 13.42
N ALA A 127 -0.92 1.35 12.33
CA ALA A 127 -1.72 0.12 12.41
C ALA A 127 -0.94 -1.03 13.05
N LEU A 128 0.34 -1.19 12.74
CA LEU A 128 1.20 -2.21 13.35
C LEU A 128 1.48 -1.91 14.83
N THR A 129 1.65 -0.65 15.18
CA THR A 129 1.86 -0.22 16.59
C THR A 129 0.61 -0.44 17.43
N SER A 130 -0.56 -0.13 16.87
CA SER A 130 -1.84 -0.41 17.51
C SER A 130 -2.11 -1.91 17.62
N GLY A 131 -1.71 -2.69 16.62
CA GLY A 131 -1.87 -4.14 16.60
C GLY A 131 -3.31 -4.61 16.43
N GLY A 132 -3.57 -5.85 16.81
CA GLY A 132 -4.90 -6.46 16.83
C GLY A 132 -5.66 -6.31 15.50
N LEU A 133 -6.79 -5.60 15.54
CA LEU A 133 -7.70 -5.43 14.41
C LEU A 133 -7.30 -4.31 13.44
N MET A 134 -6.37 -3.41 13.83
CA MET A 134 -6.09 -2.20 13.07
C MET A 134 -5.56 -2.43 11.64
N PRO A 135 -4.74 -3.45 11.36
CA PRO A 135 -4.35 -3.78 9.97
C PRO A 135 -5.55 -4.09 9.06
N ALA A 136 -6.54 -4.83 9.58
CA ALA A 136 -7.76 -5.12 8.83
C ALA A 136 -8.64 -3.87 8.62
N VAL A 137 -8.72 -3.01 9.64
CA VAL A 137 -9.42 -1.71 9.57
C VAL A 137 -8.80 -0.81 8.52
N LEU A 138 -7.47 -0.68 8.49
CA LEU A 138 -6.75 0.09 7.48
C LEU A 138 -7.06 -0.40 6.07
N ASN A 139 -6.98 -1.71 5.84
CA ASN A 139 -7.25 -2.28 4.52
C ASN A 139 -8.71 -2.07 4.09
N ALA A 140 -9.67 -2.29 4.99
CA ALA A 140 -11.09 -2.11 4.70
C ALA A 140 -11.43 -0.64 4.36
N ALA A 141 -10.86 0.31 5.11
CA ALA A 141 -11.04 1.74 4.83
C ALA A 141 -10.42 2.13 3.48
N ASN A 142 -9.23 1.63 3.15
CA ASN A 142 -8.60 1.85 1.86
C ASN A 142 -9.45 1.30 0.71
N GLU A 143 -9.97 0.09 0.82
CA GLU A 143 -10.78 -0.52 -0.23
C GLU A 143 -12.00 0.32 -0.58
N ILE A 144 -12.74 0.80 0.43
CA ILE A 144 -13.91 1.66 0.21
C ILE A 144 -13.49 3.01 -0.38
N ALA A 145 -12.46 3.65 0.17
CA ALA A 145 -12.01 4.95 -0.33
C ALA A 145 -11.54 4.88 -1.79
N VAL A 146 -10.78 3.84 -2.14
CA VAL A 146 -10.32 3.62 -3.52
C VAL A 146 -11.49 3.31 -4.46
N GLU A 147 -12.46 2.49 -4.04
CA GLU A 147 -13.68 2.22 -4.81
C GLU A 147 -14.44 3.52 -5.11
N LYS A 148 -14.67 4.35 -4.10
CA LYS A 148 -15.35 5.64 -4.23
C LYS A 148 -14.58 6.62 -5.13
N PHE A 149 -13.25 6.62 -5.06
CA PHE A 149 -12.41 7.40 -5.97
C PHE A 149 -12.51 6.92 -7.43
N ILE A 150 -12.48 5.60 -7.68
CA ILE A 150 -12.62 5.01 -9.02
C ILE A 150 -13.97 5.39 -9.63
N ASN A 151 -15.02 5.42 -8.82
CA ASN A 151 -16.37 5.80 -9.22
C ASN A 151 -16.55 7.32 -9.35
N ASN A 152 -15.49 8.12 -9.18
CA ASN A 152 -15.52 9.60 -9.20
C ASN A 152 -16.43 10.23 -8.13
N GLU A 153 -16.66 9.51 -7.04
CA GLU A 153 -17.46 9.99 -5.90
C GLU A 153 -16.62 10.82 -4.91
N ILE A 154 -15.31 10.61 -4.84
CA ILE A 154 -14.40 11.41 -4.01
C ILE A 154 -13.15 11.83 -4.78
N LYS A 155 -12.45 12.88 -4.29
CA LYS A 155 -11.14 13.31 -4.80
C LYS A 155 -10.03 12.42 -4.23
N PHE A 156 -8.87 12.41 -4.92
CA PHE A 156 -7.72 11.57 -4.54
C PHE A 156 -7.25 11.80 -3.09
N ASP A 157 -7.23 13.05 -2.64
CA ASP A 157 -6.79 13.39 -1.29
C ASP A 157 -7.72 12.84 -0.21
N LEU A 158 -9.03 12.73 -0.51
CA LEU A 158 -10.02 12.17 0.41
C LEU A 158 -9.84 10.67 0.68
N ILE A 159 -9.03 9.96 -0.14
CA ILE A 159 -8.62 8.58 0.19
C ILE A 159 -7.91 8.55 1.54
N PHE A 160 -6.93 9.44 1.71
CA PHE A 160 -6.13 9.49 2.96
C PHE A 160 -6.94 10.00 4.14
N ASP A 161 -7.79 11.00 3.92
CA ASP A 161 -8.65 11.55 4.98
C ASP A 161 -9.65 10.52 5.47
N THR A 162 -10.24 9.73 4.56
CA THR A 162 -11.14 8.63 4.90
C THR A 162 -10.44 7.58 5.75
N ILE A 163 -9.28 7.12 5.31
CA ILE A 163 -8.50 6.13 6.05
C ILE A 163 -8.14 6.65 7.44
N LYS A 164 -7.61 7.86 7.52
CA LYS A 164 -7.26 8.50 8.78
C LYS A 164 -8.44 8.58 9.72
N HIS A 165 -9.58 9.10 9.24
CA HIS A 165 -10.81 9.21 10.03
C HIS A 165 -11.26 7.88 10.60
N VAL A 166 -11.29 6.83 9.78
CA VAL A 166 -11.72 5.50 10.22
C VAL A 166 -10.76 4.92 11.26
N MET A 167 -9.44 5.03 11.03
CA MET A 167 -8.44 4.57 12.02
C MET A 167 -8.53 5.30 13.35
N GLU A 168 -8.85 6.61 13.35
CA GLU A 168 -9.00 7.41 14.56
C GLU A 168 -10.30 7.11 15.30
N LYS A 169 -11.38 6.85 14.58
CA LYS A 169 -12.70 6.59 15.11
C LYS A 169 -12.96 5.14 15.47
N PHE A 170 -12.16 4.24 14.95
CA PHE A 170 -12.29 2.83 15.30
C PHE A 170 -11.98 2.63 16.78
N ASP A 171 -12.91 2.01 17.48
CA ASP A 171 -12.86 1.82 18.92
C ASP A 171 -11.62 1.03 19.35
N LYS A 172 -10.73 1.70 20.08
CA LYS A 172 -9.45 1.12 20.53
C LYS A 172 -9.61 0.24 21.78
N GLU A 173 -10.75 0.29 22.45
CA GLU A 173 -10.98 -0.48 23.70
C GLU A 173 -11.12 -1.98 23.46
N ASN A 174 -11.40 -2.40 22.21
CA ASN A 174 -11.56 -3.79 21.81
C ASN A 174 -10.31 -4.40 21.14
N PHE A 175 -9.13 -3.78 21.30
CA PHE A 175 -7.89 -4.36 20.76
C PHE A 175 -7.48 -5.63 21.52
N LYS A 176 -7.89 -6.77 21.01
CA LYS A 176 -7.29 -8.04 21.41
C LYS A 176 -5.94 -8.19 20.70
N ILE A 177 -4.93 -8.57 21.45
CA ILE A 177 -3.58 -8.82 20.91
C ILE A 177 -3.60 -9.94 19.86
N ASP A 178 -4.54 -10.88 20.01
CA ASP A 178 -4.73 -12.04 19.13
C ASP A 178 -6.24 -12.19 18.81
N PRO A 179 -6.77 -11.44 17.84
CA PRO A 179 -8.18 -11.49 17.48
C PRO A 179 -8.53 -12.79 16.72
N SER A 180 -9.72 -13.33 16.97
CA SER A 180 -10.25 -14.43 16.16
C SER A 180 -10.60 -13.95 14.74
N LEU A 181 -10.74 -14.91 13.81
CA LEU A 181 -11.16 -14.60 12.43
C LEU A 181 -12.50 -13.85 12.40
N GLU A 182 -13.45 -14.26 13.21
CA GLU A 182 -14.78 -13.62 13.31
C GLU A 182 -14.63 -12.15 13.71
N GLN A 183 -13.79 -11.85 14.69
CA GLN A 183 -13.53 -10.48 15.14
C GLN A 183 -12.85 -9.64 14.05
N ILE A 184 -11.96 -10.23 13.26
CA ILE A 184 -11.34 -9.55 12.12
C ILE A 184 -12.37 -9.23 11.05
N LEU A 185 -13.27 -10.17 10.74
CA LEU A 185 -14.33 -9.97 9.76
C LEU A 185 -15.34 -8.90 10.22
N GLU A 186 -15.74 -8.93 11.49
CA GLU A 186 -16.62 -7.90 12.09
C GLU A 186 -15.97 -6.51 12.04
N ALA A 187 -14.66 -6.42 12.35
CA ALA A 187 -13.92 -5.17 12.29
C ALA A 187 -13.83 -4.64 10.85
N ASN A 188 -13.61 -5.52 9.87
CA ASN A 188 -13.61 -5.18 8.46
C ASN A 188 -14.97 -4.57 8.04
N GLU A 189 -16.09 -5.20 8.37
CA GLU A 189 -17.42 -4.68 8.05
C GLU A 189 -17.70 -3.33 8.75
N LYS A 190 -17.36 -3.21 10.03
CA LYS A 190 -17.51 -1.95 10.78
C LYS A 190 -16.68 -0.83 10.14
N ALA A 191 -15.45 -1.10 9.74
CA ALA A 191 -14.59 -0.12 9.09
C ALA A 191 -15.14 0.33 7.73
N ARG A 192 -15.71 -0.59 6.94
CA ARG A 192 -16.39 -0.28 5.68
C ARG A 192 -17.58 0.66 5.91
N LEU A 193 -18.43 0.37 6.88
CA LEU A 193 -19.57 1.22 7.23
C LEU A 193 -19.13 2.61 7.71
N LEU A 194 -18.09 2.70 8.53
CA LEU A 194 -17.54 3.98 8.97
C LEU A 194 -17.00 4.80 7.79
N SER A 195 -16.34 4.16 6.83
CA SER A 195 -15.83 4.81 5.63
C SER A 195 -16.97 5.39 4.78
N LEU A 196 -18.01 4.59 4.53
CA LEU A 196 -19.18 5.03 3.78
C LEU A 196 -19.89 6.21 4.47
N ASN A 197 -20.11 6.13 5.78
CA ASN A 197 -20.75 7.19 6.55
C ASN A 197 -19.94 8.49 6.50
N TYR A 198 -18.62 8.42 6.62
CA TYR A 198 -17.75 9.58 6.54
C TYR A 198 -17.82 10.26 5.17
N ILE A 199 -17.76 9.47 4.10
CA ILE A 199 -17.86 9.98 2.73
C ILE A 199 -19.24 10.63 2.49
N CYS A 200 -20.32 10.01 2.94
CA CYS A 200 -21.67 10.59 2.83
C CYS A 200 -21.80 11.94 3.56
N LEU A 201 -21.20 12.09 4.74
CA LEU A 201 -21.22 13.34 5.49
C LEU A 201 -20.49 14.47 4.75
N LEU A 202 -19.38 14.18 4.06
CA LEU A 202 -18.67 15.18 3.26
C LEU A 202 -19.51 15.70 2.08
N TYR A 203 -20.26 14.83 1.42
CA TYR A 203 -21.18 15.24 0.34
C TYR A 203 -22.31 16.16 0.79
N THR A 204 -22.83 15.94 2.00
CA THR A 204 -23.91 16.78 2.53
C THR A 204 -23.42 18.15 2.97
N SER A 205 -22.15 18.28 3.41
CA SER A 205 -21.56 19.58 3.78
C SER A 205 -21.20 20.42 2.56
N ASP A 206 -20.58 19.83 1.54
CA ASP A 206 -20.24 20.55 0.29
C ASP A 206 -21.50 21.04 -0.47
N ALA A 207 -22.57 20.24 -0.46
CA ALA A 207 -23.84 20.64 -1.07
C ALA A 207 -24.57 21.77 -0.30
N ALA A 208 -24.26 21.98 0.98
CA ALA A 208 -24.82 23.09 1.76
C ALA A 208 -24.04 24.39 1.53
N ASP A 209 -22.73 24.32 1.25
CA ASP A 209 -21.89 25.51 0.98
C ASP A 209 -22.09 26.07 -0.43
N ASP A 210 -22.56 25.25 -1.39
CA ASP A 210 -22.90 25.69 -2.75
C ASP A 210 -24.28 26.41 -2.84
N LEU A 211 -25.03 26.51 -1.75
CA LEU A 211 -26.36 27.14 -1.68
C LEU A 211 -26.36 28.56 -1.07
N PHE A 212 -25.19 29.12 -0.75
CA PHE A 212 -24.99 30.50 -0.25
C PHE A 212 -23.89 31.21 -1.13
#